data_d9be81e13066e338602fde1cf51b5b42
#
_entry.id   d9be81e13066e338602fde1cf51b5b42
#
_cell.length_a   1.000
_cell.length_b   1.000
_cell.length_c   1.000
_cell.angle_alpha   90.00
_cell.angle_beta   90.00
_cell.angle_gamma   90.00
#
_symmetry.space_group_name_H-M   'P 1'
#
loop_
_entity.id
_entity.type
_entity.pdbx_description
1 polymer ?
#
loop_
_entity_poly.entity_id
_entity_poly.type
_entity_poly.pdbx_seq_one_letter_code
_entity_poly.pdbx_strand_id
1 'polypeptide(L)'
;ARRLLEDDRSRALFDGFGAQWLSLGNLESKTFDPAKFPQMTAEMRSAMVTEARLFFDSIVRENRSVVTFVDGDYTFLNETLATLYGLEESVTGPEMRRVKLTNANRGGILGMPGILATTSFPDRTSPVKRGVWVLEQVLGEHVPPPPPNVPALEKQDRQTVENLTLRQRTELHLTDAVCANCHRILDPIGFGLENFDAIGRWRDQDDTGGAIDAAGELPGGKHFASPKELKAILAGRTEDLARNLTQKLLSYTLCRQLEGYDEVVVDQLLETMARDDYRMRTLITEIVTSYPFTHRRIQEQTASSSHEK
;
A
#
# COMPACT_ATOMS: atom_id res chain seq x y z
N ALA A 1 -6.91 25.82 5.36
CA ALA A 1 -6.44 24.42 5.42
C ALA A 1 -5.94 24.06 6.83
N ARG A 2 -4.90 24.74 7.39
CA ARG A 2 -4.21 24.35 8.65
C ARG A 2 -5.18 24.11 9.82
N ARG A 3 -6.08 25.08 10.12
CA ARG A 3 -7.08 24.95 11.19
C ARG A 3 -7.99 23.72 11.01
N LEU A 4 -8.36 23.38 9.79
CA LEU A 4 -9.21 22.23 9.48
C LEU A 4 -8.48 20.89 9.67
N LEU A 5 -7.15 20.85 9.46
CA LEU A 5 -6.34 19.64 9.69
C LEU A 5 -6.11 19.36 11.19
N GLU A 6 -6.34 20.35 12.06
CA GLU A 6 -6.28 20.20 13.53
C GLU A 6 -7.65 19.84 14.14
N ASP A 7 -8.74 19.97 13.39
CA ASP A 7 -10.09 19.60 13.79
C ASP A 7 -10.26 18.08 13.78
N ASP A 8 -11.04 17.53 14.70
CA ASP A 8 -11.29 16.08 14.77
C ASP A 8 -11.99 15.52 13.53
N ARG A 9 -12.72 16.35 12.81
CA ARG A 9 -13.34 16.00 11.52
C ARG A 9 -12.33 15.78 10.40
N SER A 10 -11.06 16.17 10.58
CA SER A 10 -9.99 15.91 9.60
C SER A 10 -9.76 14.42 9.34
N ARG A 11 -10.21 13.53 10.25
CA ARG A 11 -10.25 12.08 10.03
C ARG A 11 -10.97 11.67 8.74
N ALA A 12 -11.91 12.50 8.26
CA ALA A 12 -12.60 12.29 6.99
C ALA A 12 -11.62 12.21 5.79
N LEU A 13 -10.42 12.80 5.90
CA LEU A 13 -9.39 12.66 4.87
C LEU A 13 -8.88 11.21 4.77
N PHE A 14 -8.71 10.53 5.90
CA PHE A 14 -8.38 9.11 5.88
C PHE A 14 -9.56 8.28 5.37
N ASP A 15 -10.76 8.50 5.89
CA ASP A 15 -11.95 7.71 5.55
C ASP A 15 -12.27 7.79 4.03
N GLY A 16 -12.11 8.98 3.42
CA GLY A 16 -12.36 9.20 1.99
C GLY A 16 -11.18 8.85 1.09
N PHE A 17 -9.96 9.27 1.47
CA PHE A 17 -8.77 9.12 0.63
C PHE A 17 -7.83 8.02 1.14
N GLY A 18 -7.40 8.10 2.40
CA GLY A 18 -6.35 7.23 2.94
C GLY A 18 -6.71 5.75 2.88
N ALA A 19 -7.94 5.39 3.27
CA ALA A 19 -8.42 4.02 3.24
C ALA A 19 -8.50 3.45 1.80
N GLN A 20 -8.86 4.29 0.83
CA GLN A 20 -8.88 3.92 -0.58
C GLN A 20 -7.46 3.76 -1.13
N TRP A 21 -6.58 4.74 -0.88
CA TRP A 21 -5.18 4.68 -1.31
C TRP A 21 -4.48 3.43 -0.76
N LEU A 22 -4.69 3.11 0.51
CA LEU A 22 -4.08 1.94 1.17
C LEU A 22 -4.82 0.61 0.88
N SER A 23 -5.87 0.64 0.03
CA SER A 23 -6.67 -0.54 -0.37
C SER A 23 -7.36 -1.26 0.80
N LEU A 24 -7.74 -0.53 1.85
CA LEU A 24 -8.35 -1.09 3.06
C LEU A 24 -9.88 -1.29 2.96
N GLY A 25 -10.52 -0.72 1.93
CA GLY A 25 -11.98 -0.74 1.80
C GLY A 25 -12.63 -2.14 1.79
N ASN A 26 -11.88 -3.15 1.37
CA ASN A 26 -12.37 -4.53 1.31
C ASN A 26 -11.97 -5.39 2.52
N LEU A 27 -11.24 -4.84 3.50
CA LEU A 27 -10.72 -5.63 4.61
C LEU A 27 -11.83 -6.19 5.50
N GLU A 28 -12.89 -5.42 5.71
CA GLU A 28 -14.02 -5.83 6.55
C GLU A 28 -14.77 -7.04 5.98
N SER A 29 -15.04 -7.05 4.67
CA SER A 29 -15.77 -8.11 3.98
C SER A 29 -14.89 -9.26 3.50
N LYS A 30 -13.56 -9.13 3.56
CA LYS A 30 -12.65 -10.15 3.07
C LYS A 30 -12.69 -11.40 3.94
N THR A 31 -12.87 -12.55 3.30
CA THR A 31 -12.84 -13.86 3.99
C THR A 31 -11.42 -14.35 4.19
N PHE A 32 -11.16 -15.02 5.30
CA PHE A 32 -9.94 -15.77 5.58
C PHE A 32 -10.30 -17.17 6.05
N ASP A 33 -9.39 -18.11 5.82
CA ASP A 33 -9.55 -19.48 6.33
C ASP A 33 -9.49 -19.47 7.87
N PRO A 34 -10.58 -19.80 8.57
CA PRO A 34 -10.63 -19.72 10.03
C PRO A 34 -9.75 -20.77 10.71
N ALA A 35 -9.40 -21.87 10.01
CA ALA A 35 -8.51 -22.89 10.57
C ALA A 35 -7.05 -22.39 10.58
N LYS A 36 -6.64 -21.60 9.57
CA LYS A 36 -5.29 -21.02 9.50
C LYS A 36 -5.18 -19.69 10.26
N PHE A 37 -6.23 -18.88 10.20
CA PHE A 37 -6.22 -17.50 10.72
C PHE A 37 -7.40 -17.25 11.68
N PRO A 38 -7.52 -17.99 12.78
CA PRO A 38 -8.60 -17.80 13.76
C PRO A 38 -8.60 -16.40 14.39
N GLN A 39 -7.45 -15.68 14.31
CA GLN A 39 -7.31 -14.33 14.83
C GLN A 39 -8.02 -13.26 13.99
N MET A 40 -8.46 -13.58 12.76
CA MET A 40 -9.11 -12.61 11.86
C MET A 40 -10.57 -12.36 12.26
N THR A 41 -10.77 -11.92 13.49
CA THR A 41 -12.08 -11.51 14.05
C THR A 41 -12.49 -10.11 13.56
N ALA A 42 -13.70 -9.67 13.86
CA ALA A 42 -14.16 -8.32 13.56
C ALA A 42 -13.34 -7.26 14.32
N GLU A 43 -12.98 -7.55 15.59
CA GLU A 43 -12.15 -6.69 16.43
C GLU A 43 -10.75 -6.52 15.82
N MET A 44 -10.14 -7.61 15.34
CA MET A 44 -8.84 -7.58 14.68
C MET A 44 -8.87 -6.70 13.43
N ARG A 45 -9.89 -6.85 12.58
CA ARG A 45 -10.04 -6.03 11.36
C ARG A 45 -10.23 -4.56 11.69
N SER A 46 -11.05 -4.26 12.70
CA SER A 46 -11.27 -2.90 13.19
C SER A 46 -9.96 -2.28 13.73
N ALA A 47 -9.17 -3.07 14.47
CA ALA A 47 -7.86 -2.63 14.97
C ALA A 47 -6.87 -2.35 13.83
N MET A 48 -6.81 -3.19 12.78
CA MET A 48 -5.99 -2.98 11.58
C MET A 48 -6.33 -1.69 10.84
N VAL A 49 -7.63 -1.41 10.66
CA VAL A 49 -8.09 -0.16 10.01
C VAL A 49 -7.76 1.05 10.89
N THR A 50 -7.96 0.92 12.20
CA THR A 50 -7.67 1.99 13.17
C THR A 50 -6.18 2.30 13.25
N GLU A 51 -5.31 1.28 13.18
CA GLU A 51 -3.86 1.45 13.07
C GLU A 51 -3.48 2.34 11.89
N ALA A 52 -3.94 1.96 10.69
CA ALA A 52 -3.62 2.68 9.47
C ALA A 52 -4.14 4.13 9.52
N ARG A 53 -5.36 4.32 10.06
CA ARG A 53 -5.95 5.65 10.24
C ARG A 53 -5.11 6.51 11.19
N LEU A 54 -4.77 6.01 12.36
CA LEU A 54 -3.99 6.77 13.35
C LEU A 54 -2.58 7.08 12.85
N PHE A 55 -1.98 6.17 12.10
CA PHE A 55 -0.68 6.40 11.48
C PHE A 55 -0.75 7.49 10.40
N PHE A 56 -1.74 7.42 9.50
CA PHE A 56 -1.99 8.46 8.50
C PHE A 56 -2.25 9.82 9.16
N ASP A 57 -3.16 9.86 10.15
CA ASP A 57 -3.51 11.07 10.89
C ASP A 57 -2.29 11.68 11.59
N SER A 58 -1.39 10.85 12.14
CA SER A 58 -0.17 11.32 12.79
C SER A 58 0.77 12.03 11.80
N ILE A 59 0.90 11.52 10.58
CA ILE A 59 1.73 12.14 9.54
C ILE A 59 1.16 13.50 9.14
N VAL A 60 -0.15 13.59 8.96
CA VAL A 60 -0.84 14.83 8.61
C VAL A 60 -0.78 15.85 9.76
N ARG A 61 -1.15 15.44 10.98
CA ARG A 61 -1.25 16.34 12.16
C ARG A 61 0.11 16.80 12.68
N GLU A 62 1.13 15.95 12.63
CA GLU A 62 2.50 16.28 13.04
C GLU A 62 3.32 16.92 11.90
N ASN A 63 2.71 17.10 10.73
CA ASN A 63 3.37 17.64 9.54
C ASN A 63 4.66 16.90 9.19
N ARG A 64 4.62 15.58 9.17
CA ARG A 64 5.76 14.75 8.79
C ARG A 64 5.96 14.71 7.29
N SER A 65 7.16 14.34 6.88
CA SER A 65 7.45 14.00 5.48
C SER A 65 6.59 12.83 5.01
N VAL A 66 6.19 12.83 3.76
CA VAL A 66 5.48 11.70 3.13
C VAL A 66 6.33 10.41 3.14
N VAL A 67 7.65 10.52 3.22
CA VAL A 67 8.56 9.37 3.35
C VAL A 67 8.24 8.54 4.60
N THR A 68 7.72 9.18 5.66
CA THR A 68 7.30 8.50 6.88
C THR A 68 6.24 7.41 6.64
N PHE A 69 5.47 7.51 5.56
CA PHE A 69 4.59 6.40 5.16
C PHE A 69 5.37 5.09 4.89
N VAL A 70 6.61 5.17 4.45
CA VAL A 70 7.45 4.00 4.13
C VAL A 70 8.42 3.66 5.26
N ASP A 71 9.12 4.65 5.82
CA ASP A 71 10.23 4.44 6.77
C ASP A 71 9.86 4.63 8.24
N GLY A 72 8.61 4.99 8.55
CA GLY A 72 8.17 5.23 9.93
C GLY A 72 8.54 4.09 10.88
N ASP A 73 9.21 4.42 11.99
CA ASP A 73 9.69 3.48 13.02
C ASP A 73 8.70 3.29 14.17
N TYR A 74 7.44 3.63 13.95
CA TYR A 74 6.35 3.51 14.92
C TYR A 74 5.05 3.07 14.25
N THR A 75 4.13 2.60 15.09
CA THR A 75 2.74 2.33 14.70
C THR A 75 1.79 2.60 15.89
N PHE A 76 0.51 2.23 15.74
CA PHE A 76 -0.48 2.32 16.78
C PHE A 76 -1.08 0.95 17.06
N LEU A 77 -1.00 0.49 18.31
CA LEU A 77 -1.42 -0.85 18.73
C LEU A 77 -2.33 -0.79 19.94
N ASN A 78 -3.28 -1.71 19.98
CA ASN A 78 -3.94 -2.18 21.19
C ASN A 78 -3.56 -3.64 21.45
N GLU A 79 -4.06 -4.25 22.53
CA GLU A 79 -3.76 -5.65 22.89
C GLU A 79 -4.08 -6.63 21.77
N THR A 80 -5.21 -6.43 21.06
CA THR A 80 -5.64 -7.30 19.97
C THR A 80 -4.62 -7.31 18.83
N LEU A 81 -4.22 -6.13 18.36
CA LEU A 81 -3.30 -6.00 17.23
C LEU A 81 -1.85 -6.32 17.61
N ALA A 82 -1.47 -6.10 18.87
CA ALA A 82 -0.13 -6.39 19.40
C ALA A 82 0.28 -7.87 19.20
N THR A 83 -0.68 -8.79 19.20
CA THR A 83 -0.45 -10.23 18.95
C THR A 83 0.15 -10.51 17.57
N LEU A 84 -0.16 -9.71 16.56
CA LEU A 84 0.43 -9.85 15.21
C LEU A 84 1.84 -9.25 15.13
N TYR A 85 2.19 -8.38 16.10
CA TYR A 85 3.49 -7.75 16.18
C TYR A 85 4.47 -8.49 17.11
N GLY A 86 3.98 -9.50 17.88
CA GLY A 86 4.77 -10.14 18.94
C GLY A 86 5.06 -9.19 20.10
N LEU A 87 4.12 -8.29 20.41
CA LEU A 87 4.24 -7.25 21.44
C LEU A 87 3.14 -7.36 22.52
N GLU A 88 2.45 -8.49 22.60
CA GLU A 88 1.33 -8.76 23.51
C GLU A 88 1.69 -8.59 24.99
N GLU A 89 2.95 -8.86 25.36
CA GLU A 89 3.42 -8.64 26.73
C GLU A 89 3.63 -7.15 27.07
N SER A 90 3.87 -6.32 26.06
CA SER A 90 4.20 -4.90 26.21
C SER A 90 3.02 -3.97 25.99
N VAL A 91 2.02 -4.42 25.23
CA VAL A 91 0.86 -3.62 24.84
C VAL A 91 -0.41 -4.32 25.31
N THR A 92 -1.01 -3.81 26.37
CA THR A 92 -2.21 -4.36 27.00
C THR A 92 -3.37 -3.37 26.97
N GLY A 93 -4.60 -3.87 26.98
CA GLY A 93 -5.83 -3.08 26.98
C GLY A 93 -6.33 -2.68 25.59
N PRO A 94 -7.62 -2.27 25.51
CA PRO A 94 -8.31 -2.06 24.24
C PRO A 94 -7.90 -0.75 23.53
N GLU A 95 -7.28 0.19 24.23
CA GLU A 95 -6.97 1.52 23.71
C GLU A 95 -5.76 1.49 22.78
N MET A 96 -5.91 2.06 21.58
CA MET A 96 -4.81 2.24 20.66
C MET A 96 -3.81 3.24 21.19
N ARG A 97 -2.54 2.87 21.22
CA ARG A 97 -1.41 3.72 21.64
C ARG A 97 -0.28 3.69 20.64
N ARG A 98 0.46 4.79 20.55
CA ARG A 98 1.65 4.86 19.73
C ARG A 98 2.75 4.00 20.31
N VAL A 99 3.33 3.13 19.51
CA VAL A 99 4.40 2.21 19.89
C VAL A 99 5.57 2.39 18.94
N LYS A 100 6.77 2.61 19.51
CA LYS A 100 8.01 2.61 18.73
C LYS A 100 8.39 1.16 18.42
N LEU A 101 8.70 0.91 17.15
CA LEU A 101 9.07 -0.42 16.66
C LEU A 101 10.60 -0.60 16.72
N THR A 102 11.04 -1.66 17.37
CA THR A 102 12.47 -2.03 17.46
C THR A 102 12.88 -2.96 16.31
N ASN A 103 11.93 -3.73 15.75
CA ASN A 103 12.16 -4.57 14.60
C ASN A 103 12.14 -3.73 13.32
N ALA A 104 13.32 -3.49 12.75
CA ALA A 104 13.46 -2.68 11.54
C ALA A 104 12.77 -3.26 10.28
N ASN A 105 12.39 -4.54 10.27
CA ASN A 105 11.59 -5.13 9.20
C ASN A 105 10.12 -4.67 9.26
N ARG A 106 9.64 -4.24 10.42
CA ARG A 106 8.33 -3.63 10.63
C ARG A 106 8.35 -2.12 10.39
N GLY A 107 7.18 -1.49 10.50
CA GLY A 107 7.01 -0.05 10.39
C GLY A 107 6.72 0.42 8.98
N GLY A 108 6.14 1.61 8.88
CA GLY A 108 5.58 2.10 7.65
C GLY A 108 4.41 1.25 7.13
N ILE A 109 3.81 1.67 6.03
CA ILE A 109 2.63 1.02 5.45
C ILE A 109 2.90 -0.41 4.94
N LEU A 110 4.15 -0.73 4.53
CA LEU A 110 4.50 -2.06 4.03
C LEU A 110 4.45 -3.15 5.12
N GLY A 111 4.64 -2.78 6.39
CA GLY A 111 4.60 -3.72 7.51
C GLY A 111 3.25 -3.81 8.22
N MET A 112 2.23 -3.07 7.76
CA MET A 112 0.91 -3.04 8.40
C MET A 112 0.07 -4.27 8.09
N PRO A 113 -0.42 -4.98 9.10
CA PRO A 113 -1.26 -6.16 8.94
C PRO A 113 -2.47 -5.95 8.04
N GLY A 114 -3.16 -4.82 8.12
CA GLY A 114 -4.31 -4.52 7.28
C GLY A 114 -3.98 -4.52 5.78
N ILE A 115 -2.85 -3.93 5.39
CA ILE A 115 -2.39 -3.87 4.00
C ILE A 115 -1.91 -5.24 3.53
N LEU A 116 -1.15 -5.96 4.37
CA LEU A 116 -0.70 -7.31 4.07
C LEU A 116 -1.87 -8.28 3.92
N ALA A 117 -2.92 -8.10 4.73
CA ALA A 117 -4.14 -8.89 4.64
C ALA A 117 -4.91 -8.62 3.35
N THR A 118 -5.09 -7.36 2.94
CA THR A 118 -5.82 -7.04 1.69
C THR A 118 -5.08 -7.52 0.45
N THR A 119 -3.76 -7.60 0.49
CA THR A 119 -2.90 -8.06 -0.61
C THR A 119 -2.58 -9.56 -0.58
N SER A 120 -3.28 -10.34 0.24
CA SER A 120 -3.15 -11.79 0.34
C SER A 120 -4.39 -12.52 -0.20
N PHE A 121 -4.33 -13.85 -0.32
CA PHE A 121 -5.49 -14.72 -0.53
C PHE A 121 -6.10 -15.13 0.82
N PRO A 122 -7.30 -15.76 0.84
CA PRO A 122 -7.92 -16.20 2.09
C PRO A 122 -7.08 -17.17 2.92
N ASP A 123 -6.27 -17.99 2.28
CA ASP A 123 -5.55 -19.10 2.87
C ASP A 123 -4.02 -18.98 2.78
N ARG A 124 -3.49 -17.99 2.03
CA ARG A 124 -2.06 -17.82 1.78
C ARG A 124 -1.69 -16.40 1.35
N THR A 125 -0.41 -16.10 1.33
CA THR A 125 0.16 -14.87 0.78
C THR A 125 0.08 -14.82 -0.75
N SER A 126 0.33 -13.65 -1.32
CA SER A 126 0.44 -13.46 -2.76
C SER A 126 1.55 -12.46 -3.09
N PRO A 127 2.76 -12.94 -3.46
CA PRO A 127 3.83 -12.07 -3.92
C PRO A 127 3.38 -11.13 -5.05
N VAL A 128 2.64 -11.64 -6.02
CA VAL A 128 2.11 -10.85 -7.14
C VAL A 128 1.26 -9.66 -6.65
N LYS A 129 0.25 -9.91 -5.79
CA LYS A 129 -0.61 -8.81 -5.27
C LYS A 129 0.17 -7.80 -4.45
N ARG A 130 1.15 -8.26 -3.65
CA ARG A 130 2.04 -7.40 -2.87
C ARG A 130 2.93 -6.56 -3.77
N GLY A 131 3.52 -7.17 -4.82
CA GLY A 131 4.33 -6.47 -5.81
C GLY A 131 3.53 -5.41 -6.58
N VAL A 132 2.35 -5.76 -7.09
CA VAL A 132 1.43 -4.81 -7.73
C VAL A 132 1.10 -3.65 -6.79
N TRP A 133 0.75 -3.95 -5.54
CA TRP A 133 0.40 -2.92 -4.57
C TRP A 133 1.57 -1.95 -4.32
N VAL A 134 2.80 -2.45 -4.18
CA VAL A 134 4.00 -1.59 -4.00
C VAL A 134 4.21 -0.72 -5.23
N LEU A 135 4.14 -1.28 -6.44
CA LEU A 135 4.32 -0.51 -7.66
C LEU A 135 3.26 0.58 -7.81
N GLU A 136 1.98 0.24 -7.64
CA GLU A 136 0.87 1.18 -7.88
C GLU A 136 0.65 2.17 -6.73
N GLN A 137 0.74 1.70 -5.47
CA GLN A 137 0.37 2.55 -4.33
C GLN A 137 1.56 3.33 -3.77
N VAL A 138 2.79 2.81 -3.91
CA VAL A 138 4.00 3.49 -3.42
C VAL A 138 4.73 4.21 -4.56
N LEU A 139 5.01 3.52 -5.67
CA LEU A 139 5.85 4.05 -6.74
C LEU A 139 5.06 4.76 -7.86
N GLY A 140 3.74 4.55 -7.97
CA GLY A 140 2.91 5.13 -9.02
C GLY A 140 3.10 4.49 -10.40
N GLU A 141 3.71 3.32 -10.45
CA GLU A 141 3.92 2.58 -11.68
C GLU A 141 2.65 1.79 -12.03
N HIS A 142 2.10 2.00 -13.22
CA HIS A 142 0.91 1.29 -13.66
C HIS A 142 1.24 -0.16 -14.04
N VAL A 143 0.53 -1.10 -13.44
CA VAL A 143 0.61 -2.52 -13.78
C VAL A 143 -0.60 -2.89 -14.63
N PRO A 144 -0.40 -3.31 -15.88
CA PRO A 144 -1.51 -3.72 -16.75
C PRO A 144 -2.22 -4.96 -16.17
N PRO A 145 -3.53 -5.10 -16.39
CA PRO A 145 -4.26 -6.29 -15.95
C PRO A 145 -3.68 -7.55 -16.61
N PRO A 146 -3.76 -8.71 -15.94
CA PRO A 146 -3.28 -9.96 -16.51
C PRO A 146 -4.01 -10.28 -17.81
N PRO A 147 -3.36 -10.95 -18.78
CA PRO A 147 -4.02 -11.42 -19.99
C PRO A 147 -5.24 -12.29 -19.67
N PRO A 148 -6.27 -12.31 -20.54
CA PRO A 148 -7.40 -13.21 -20.36
C PRO A 148 -6.94 -14.68 -20.40
N ASN A 149 -7.54 -15.53 -19.56
CA ASN A 149 -7.28 -16.98 -19.49
C ASN A 149 -5.92 -17.39 -18.90
N VAL A 150 -5.29 -16.55 -18.07
CA VAL A 150 -4.11 -16.99 -17.31
C VAL A 150 -4.53 -18.07 -16.30
N PRO A 151 -3.92 -19.27 -16.35
CA PRO A 151 -4.21 -20.31 -15.36
C PRO A 151 -3.83 -19.84 -13.96
N ALA A 152 -4.73 -20.05 -12.99
CA ALA A 152 -4.40 -19.77 -11.62
C ALA A 152 -3.26 -20.69 -11.11
N LEU A 153 -2.45 -20.21 -10.18
CA LEU A 153 -1.34 -20.96 -9.59
C LEU A 153 -1.81 -22.31 -9.01
N GLU A 154 -3.06 -22.38 -8.53
CA GLU A 154 -3.70 -23.57 -7.98
C GLU A 154 -3.98 -24.68 -9.02
N LYS A 155 -3.93 -24.35 -10.30
CA LYS A 155 -4.09 -25.32 -11.38
C LYS A 155 -2.80 -26.05 -11.77
N GLN A 156 -1.68 -25.72 -11.12
CA GLN A 156 -0.47 -26.51 -11.26
C GLN A 156 -0.69 -27.95 -10.75
N ASP A 157 -0.04 -28.91 -11.38
CA ASP A 157 -0.10 -30.30 -10.94
C ASP A 157 0.39 -30.43 -9.48
N ARG A 158 -0.52 -30.85 -8.59
CA ARG A 158 -0.25 -31.01 -7.16
C ARG A 158 0.96 -31.88 -6.88
N GLN A 159 1.15 -32.97 -7.65
CA GLN A 159 2.27 -33.90 -7.44
C GLN A 159 3.62 -33.24 -7.74
N THR A 160 3.65 -32.30 -8.68
CA THR A 160 4.87 -31.59 -9.08
C THR A 160 5.25 -30.48 -8.08
N VAL A 161 4.27 -29.91 -7.34
CA VAL A 161 4.50 -28.72 -6.52
C VAL A 161 4.37 -28.94 -5.01
N GLU A 162 4.02 -30.15 -4.56
CA GLU A 162 3.67 -30.45 -3.16
C GLU A 162 4.75 -30.06 -2.15
N ASN A 163 6.03 -30.21 -2.53
CA ASN A 163 7.18 -29.92 -1.66
C ASN A 163 7.91 -28.62 -2.02
N LEU A 164 7.40 -27.85 -2.95
CA LEU A 164 8.02 -26.59 -3.36
C LEU A 164 7.54 -25.42 -2.48
N THR A 165 8.47 -24.55 -2.11
CA THR A 165 8.14 -23.27 -1.47
C THR A 165 7.27 -22.42 -2.39
N LEU A 166 6.57 -21.43 -1.84
CA LEU A 166 5.78 -20.50 -2.66
C LEU A 166 6.63 -19.82 -3.73
N ARG A 167 7.87 -19.42 -3.40
CA ARG A 167 8.83 -18.84 -4.36
C ARG A 167 9.10 -19.81 -5.51
N GLN A 168 9.48 -21.04 -5.21
CA GLN A 168 9.78 -22.05 -6.23
C GLN A 168 8.58 -22.32 -7.14
N ARG A 169 7.35 -22.40 -6.59
CA ARG A 169 6.11 -22.53 -7.38
C ARG A 169 5.89 -21.36 -8.32
N THR A 170 6.16 -20.15 -7.83
CA THR A 170 5.98 -18.93 -8.62
C THR A 170 7.03 -18.84 -9.74
N GLU A 171 8.28 -19.23 -9.45
CA GLU A 171 9.37 -19.27 -10.43
C GLU A 171 9.11 -20.24 -11.59
N LEU A 172 8.32 -21.30 -11.39
CA LEU A 172 7.89 -22.17 -12.47
C LEU A 172 7.06 -21.42 -13.55
N HIS A 173 6.34 -20.36 -13.18
CA HIS A 173 5.64 -19.52 -14.14
C HIS A 173 6.56 -18.69 -15.04
N LEU A 174 7.79 -18.47 -14.63
CA LEU A 174 8.76 -17.71 -15.44
C LEU A 174 9.26 -18.49 -16.66
N THR A 175 8.92 -19.78 -16.77
CA THR A 175 9.22 -20.60 -17.94
C THR A 175 8.36 -20.24 -19.14
N ASP A 176 7.16 -19.67 -18.93
CA ASP A 176 6.31 -19.12 -19.97
C ASP A 176 6.68 -17.66 -20.23
N ALA A 177 7.01 -17.32 -21.48
CA ALA A 177 7.46 -15.98 -21.85
C ALA A 177 6.38 -14.89 -21.64
N VAL A 178 5.10 -15.22 -21.78
CA VAL A 178 3.98 -14.28 -21.57
C VAL A 178 3.85 -13.96 -20.09
N CYS A 179 3.90 -14.98 -19.24
CA CYS A 179 3.85 -14.83 -17.78
C CYS A 179 5.09 -14.10 -17.24
N ALA A 180 6.27 -14.45 -17.76
CA ALA A 180 7.54 -13.89 -17.33
C ALA A 180 7.64 -12.37 -17.46
N ASN A 181 6.98 -11.76 -18.45
CA ASN A 181 7.03 -10.31 -18.67
C ASN A 181 6.58 -9.49 -17.45
N CYS A 182 5.52 -9.93 -16.77
CA CYS A 182 5.02 -9.27 -15.55
C CYS A 182 5.69 -9.82 -14.28
N HIS A 183 5.78 -11.14 -14.16
CA HIS A 183 6.24 -11.80 -12.94
C HIS A 183 7.70 -11.48 -12.58
N ARG A 184 8.59 -11.25 -13.55
CA ARG A 184 9.97 -10.81 -13.31
C ARG A 184 10.08 -9.48 -12.57
N ILE A 185 9.05 -8.62 -12.66
CA ILE A 185 9.01 -7.32 -11.98
C ILE A 185 8.24 -7.43 -10.66
N LEU A 186 7.08 -8.11 -10.68
CA LEU A 186 6.15 -8.14 -9.56
C LEU A 186 6.63 -9.06 -8.42
N ASP A 187 7.04 -10.27 -8.77
CA ASP A 187 7.33 -11.32 -7.79
C ASP A 187 8.51 -11.00 -6.88
N PRO A 188 9.65 -10.49 -7.38
CA PRO A 188 10.77 -10.13 -6.52
C PRO A 188 10.37 -9.11 -5.43
N ILE A 189 9.56 -8.10 -5.79
CA ILE A 189 9.07 -7.10 -4.85
C ILE A 189 8.17 -7.75 -3.78
N GLY A 190 7.27 -8.63 -4.21
CA GLY A 190 6.37 -9.35 -3.32
C GLY A 190 7.10 -10.30 -2.38
N PHE A 191 8.12 -11.00 -2.87
CA PHE A 191 8.97 -11.87 -2.04
C PHE A 191 9.66 -11.10 -0.92
N GLY A 192 10.01 -9.82 -1.14
CA GLY A 192 10.53 -8.93 -0.12
C GLY A 192 9.62 -8.75 1.09
N LEU A 193 8.36 -9.17 1.01
CA LEU A 193 7.37 -9.11 2.09
C LEU A 193 6.88 -10.49 2.57
N GLU A 194 7.47 -11.60 2.10
CA GLU A 194 7.00 -12.96 2.43
C GLU A 194 7.32 -13.40 3.86
N ASN A 195 8.19 -12.71 4.57
CA ASN A 195 8.32 -12.87 6.02
C ASN A 195 7.05 -12.46 6.78
N PHE A 196 6.11 -11.80 6.13
CA PHE A 196 4.79 -11.54 6.69
C PHE A 196 3.79 -12.54 6.10
N ASP A 197 3.10 -13.29 6.95
CA ASP A 197 2.04 -14.20 6.51
C ASP A 197 0.81 -13.44 5.92
N ALA A 198 -0.26 -14.17 5.62
CA ALA A 198 -1.44 -13.58 4.98
C ALA A 198 -2.19 -12.56 5.86
N ILE A 199 -1.95 -12.52 7.16
CA ILE A 199 -2.54 -11.56 8.09
C ILE A 199 -1.50 -10.63 8.74
N GLY A 200 -0.26 -10.68 8.25
CA GLY A 200 0.82 -9.79 8.68
C GLY A 200 1.61 -10.24 9.91
N ARG A 201 1.50 -11.52 10.37
CA ARG A 201 2.40 -12.07 11.38
C ARG A 201 3.77 -12.32 10.76
N TRP A 202 4.81 -12.14 11.56
CA TRP A 202 6.17 -12.52 11.16
C TRP A 202 6.35 -14.03 11.12
N ARG A 203 7.04 -14.53 10.09
CA ARG A 203 7.43 -15.94 9.94
C ARG A 203 8.80 -16.05 9.26
N ASP A 204 9.57 -17.07 9.63
CA ASP A 204 10.87 -17.39 9.01
C ASP A 204 10.78 -18.59 8.06
N GLN A 205 9.65 -19.30 8.09
CA GLN A 205 9.35 -20.45 7.23
C GLN A 205 7.98 -20.27 6.55
N ASP A 206 7.84 -20.78 5.35
CA ASP A 206 6.56 -20.82 4.64
C ASP A 206 5.68 -22.02 5.09
N ASP A 207 4.52 -22.16 4.48
CA ASP A 207 3.54 -23.23 4.82
C ASP A 207 4.06 -24.64 4.50
N THR A 208 5.15 -24.80 3.75
CA THR A 208 5.81 -26.09 3.46
C THR A 208 6.95 -26.40 4.43
N GLY A 209 7.27 -25.47 5.35
CA GLY A 209 8.42 -25.56 6.26
C GLY A 209 9.74 -25.12 5.63
N GLY A 210 9.71 -24.64 4.39
CA GLY A 210 10.89 -24.08 3.74
C GLY A 210 11.23 -22.69 4.28
N ALA A 211 12.54 -22.39 4.39
CA ALA A 211 13.00 -21.07 4.82
C ALA A 211 12.53 -19.99 3.84
N ILE A 212 12.07 -18.85 4.37
CA ILE A 212 11.69 -17.69 3.56
C ILE A 212 12.94 -17.03 2.98
N ASP A 213 13.00 -16.95 1.66
CA ASP A 213 13.95 -16.12 0.93
C ASP A 213 13.25 -14.83 0.48
N ALA A 214 13.55 -13.74 1.19
CA ALA A 214 12.99 -12.41 0.92
C ALA A 214 13.85 -11.58 -0.05
N ALA A 215 14.89 -12.17 -0.64
CA ALA A 215 15.72 -11.45 -1.60
C ALA A 215 14.95 -11.12 -2.88
N GLY A 216 15.24 -9.96 -3.45
CA GLY A 216 14.60 -9.51 -4.67
C GLY A 216 15.32 -8.31 -5.29
N GLU A 217 14.75 -7.82 -6.37
CA GLU A 217 15.25 -6.67 -7.10
C GLU A 217 14.10 -5.75 -7.48
N LEU A 218 14.28 -4.45 -7.29
CA LEU A 218 13.38 -3.42 -7.78
C LEU A 218 13.71 -3.02 -9.23
N PRO A 219 12.75 -2.50 -9.99
CA PRO A 219 13.04 -1.85 -11.26
C PRO A 219 14.20 -0.84 -11.12
N GLY A 220 15.18 -0.93 -12.02
CA GLY A 220 16.42 -0.14 -11.95
C GLY A 220 17.60 -0.85 -11.29
N GLY A 221 17.49 -2.17 -11.01
CA GLY A 221 18.61 -3.01 -10.59
C GLY A 221 19.01 -2.87 -9.12
N LYS A 222 18.16 -2.36 -8.26
CA LYS A 222 18.44 -2.27 -6.82
C LYS A 222 18.02 -3.53 -6.10
N HIS A 223 18.99 -4.29 -5.61
CA HIS A 223 18.80 -5.53 -4.86
C HIS A 223 18.50 -5.27 -3.38
N PHE A 224 17.75 -6.17 -2.78
CA PHE A 224 17.46 -6.25 -1.34
C PHE A 224 17.36 -7.70 -0.90
N ALA A 225 17.60 -7.99 0.38
CA ALA A 225 17.53 -9.32 0.98
C ALA A 225 16.54 -9.40 2.15
N SER A 226 15.84 -8.31 2.47
CA SER A 226 14.92 -8.26 3.60
C SER A 226 13.86 -7.17 3.42
N PRO A 227 12.72 -7.24 4.15
CA PRO A 227 11.74 -6.16 4.20
C PRO A 227 12.35 -4.81 4.61
N LYS A 228 13.33 -4.82 5.53
CA LYS A 228 14.08 -3.63 5.96
C LYS A 228 14.79 -2.96 4.78
N GLU A 229 15.50 -3.74 3.98
CA GLU A 229 16.26 -3.23 2.84
C GLU A 229 15.33 -2.75 1.72
N LEU A 230 14.25 -3.50 1.43
CA LEU A 230 13.20 -3.06 0.51
C LEU A 230 12.64 -1.69 0.92
N LYS A 231 12.27 -1.53 2.20
CA LYS A 231 11.79 -0.23 2.73
C LYS A 231 12.82 0.89 2.55
N ALA A 232 14.09 0.62 2.85
CA ALA A 232 15.15 1.62 2.71
C ALA A 232 15.31 2.09 1.26
N ILE A 233 15.23 1.16 0.29
CA ILE A 233 15.28 1.52 -1.13
C ILE A 233 14.06 2.35 -1.54
N LEU A 234 12.85 1.95 -1.10
CA LEU A 234 11.61 2.69 -1.41
C LEU A 234 11.59 4.08 -0.75
N ALA A 235 12.07 4.21 0.49
CA ALA A 235 12.22 5.51 1.15
C ALA A 235 13.20 6.43 0.41
N GLY A 236 14.25 5.87 -0.20
CA GLY A 236 15.17 6.62 -1.05
C GLY A 236 14.56 7.08 -2.38
N ARG A 237 13.42 6.52 -2.81
CA ARG A 237 12.65 6.97 -3.99
C ARG A 237 11.60 8.03 -3.59
N THR A 238 12.01 9.01 -2.82
CA THR A 238 11.14 10.04 -2.23
C THR A 238 10.30 10.78 -3.28
N GLU A 239 10.91 11.12 -4.41
CA GLU A 239 10.24 11.88 -5.48
C GLU A 239 9.11 11.04 -6.13
N ASP A 240 9.35 9.75 -6.40
CA ASP A 240 8.33 8.85 -6.96
C ASP A 240 7.14 8.69 -6.01
N LEU A 241 7.43 8.46 -4.72
CA LEU A 241 6.41 8.38 -3.68
C LEU A 241 5.61 9.69 -3.57
N ALA A 242 6.30 10.83 -3.56
CA ALA A 242 5.65 12.14 -3.47
C ALA A 242 4.80 12.42 -4.71
N ARG A 243 5.28 12.10 -5.91
CA ARG A 243 4.55 12.25 -7.17
C ARG A 243 3.28 11.40 -7.17
N ASN A 244 3.39 10.12 -6.85
CA ASN A 244 2.25 9.22 -6.78
C ASN A 244 1.19 9.71 -5.78
N LEU A 245 1.61 10.07 -4.57
CA LEU A 245 0.70 10.58 -3.55
C LEU A 245 0.04 11.91 -3.99
N THR A 246 0.80 12.80 -4.63
CA THR A 246 0.29 14.07 -5.17
C THR A 246 -0.76 13.83 -6.23
N GLN A 247 -0.49 12.98 -7.22
CA GLN A 247 -1.44 12.66 -8.29
C GLN A 247 -2.72 12.03 -7.74
N LYS A 248 -2.61 11.07 -6.82
CA LYS A 248 -3.77 10.41 -6.20
C LYS A 248 -4.60 11.39 -5.35
N LEU A 249 -3.96 12.21 -4.54
CA LEU A 249 -4.65 13.17 -3.68
C LEU A 249 -5.27 14.31 -4.52
N LEU A 250 -4.59 14.79 -5.55
CA LEU A 250 -5.14 15.79 -6.47
C LEU A 250 -6.36 15.22 -7.22
N SER A 251 -6.26 14.02 -7.79
CA SER A 251 -7.38 13.33 -8.44
C SER A 251 -8.59 13.17 -7.51
N TYR A 252 -8.34 12.75 -6.25
CA TYR A 252 -9.38 12.65 -5.23
C TYR A 252 -10.06 13.99 -4.95
N THR A 253 -9.28 15.06 -4.75
CA THR A 253 -9.83 16.39 -4.43
C THR A 253 -10.58 17.03 -5.59
N LEU A 254 -10.20 16.71 -6.84
CA LEU A 254 -10.89 17.19 -8.05
C LEU A 254 -12.08 16.30 -8.44
N CYS A 255 -12.26 15.14 -7.79
CA CYS A 255 -13.27 14.13 -8.12
C CYS A 255 -13.27 13.72 -9.60
N ARG A 256 -12.08 13.68 -10.23
CA ARG A 256 -11.89 13.25 -11.63
C ARG A 256 -10.50 12.65 -11.85
N GLN A 257 -10.32 11.95 -12.96
CA GLN A 257 -9.00 11.58 -13.43
C GLN A 257 -8.20 12.81 -13.83
N LEU A 258 -6.89 12.77 -13.62
CA LEU A 258 -5.99 13.80 -14.09
C LEU A 258 -5.81 13.68 -15.60
N GLU A 259 -5.70 14.84 -16.24
CA GLU A 259 -5.44 14.97 -17.67
C GLU A 259 -4.02 15.52 -17.88
N GLY A 260 -3.48 15.43 -19.10
CA GLY A 260 -2.09 15.82 -19.36
C GLY A 260 -1.72 17.24 -18.93
N TYR A 261 -2.67 18.19 -18.92
CA TYR A 261 -2.44 19.56 -18.44
C TYR A 261 -2.33 19.66 -16.90
N ASP A 262 -2.83 18.67 -16.14
CA ASP A 262 -2.67 18.63 -14.69
C ASP A 262 -1.23 18.30 -14.28
N GLU A 263 -0.42 17.70 -15.16
CA GLU A 263 0.98 17.39 -14.87
C GLU A 263 1.80 18.65 -14.56
N VAL A 264 1.49 19.78 -15.18
CA VAL A 264 2.13 21.07 -14.86
C VAL A 264 1.87 21.44 -13.38
N VAL A 265 0.66 21.18 -12.89
CA VAL A 265 0.30 21.45 -11.49
C VAL A 265 1.00 20.45 -10.57
N VAL A 266 1.06 19.18 -10.94
CA VAL A 266 1.80 18.14 -10.18
C VAL A 266 3.26 18.51 -10.04
N ASP A 267 3.92 18.95 -11.11
CA ASP A 267 5.33 19.37 -11.08
C ASP A 267 5.54 20.58 -10.15
N GLN A 268 4.68 21.60 -10.20
CA GLN A 268 4.74 22.75 -9.30
C GLN A 268 4.55 22.37 -7.83
N LEU A 269 3.62 21.45 -7.54
CA LEU A 269 3.39 20.91 -6.20
C LEU A 269 4.63 20.18 -5.68
N LEU A 270 5.26 19.35 -6.50
CA LEU A 270 6.49 18.62 -6.16
C LEU A 270 7.68 19.55 -5.90
N GLU A 271 7.87 20.57 -6.72
CA GLU A 271 8.90 21.57 -6.47
C GLU A 271 8.72 22.28 -5.12
N THR A 272 7.46 22.60 -4.76
CA THR A 272 7.18 23.25 -3.47
C THR A 272 7.38 22.26 -2.31
N MET A 273 6.96 21.01 -2.46
CA MET A 273 7.19 19.96 -1.47
C MET A 273 8.68 19.69 -1.23
N ALA A 274 9.48 19.64 -2.31
CA ALA A 274 10.93 19.43 -2.20
C ALA A 274 11.65 20.53 -1.39
N ARG A 275 11.17 21.77 -1.46
CA ARG A 275 11.70 22.88 -0.66
C ARG A 275 11.33 22.81 0.83
N ASP A 276 10.35 21.97 1.20
CA ASP A 276 9.86 21.77 2.58
C ASP A 276 9.94 20.31 3.00
N ASP A 277 11.00 19.60 2.64
CA ASP A 277 11.27 18.20 3.02
C ASP A 277 10.08 17.24 2.76
N TYR A 278 9.32 17.47 1.71
CA TYR A 278 8.15 16.68 1.33
C TYR A 278 7.09 16.53 2.44
N ARG A 279 6.82 17.60 3.18
CA ARG A 279 5.89 17.58 4.30
C ARG A 279 4.44 17.49 3.85
N MET A 280 3.65 16.66 4.54
CA MET A 280 2.27 16.35 4.17
C MET A 280 1.33 17.56 4.19
N ARG A 281 1.49 18.50 5.15
CA ARG A 281 0.65 19.71 5.20
C ARG A 281 0.94 20.66 4.03
N THR A 282 2.16 20.69 3.53
CA THR A 282 2.52 21.48 2.35
C THR A 282 1.76 20.93 1.15
N LEU A 283 1.82 19.63 0.89
CA LEU A 283 1.02 19.02 -0.18
C LEU A 283 -0.46 19.39 -0.10
N ILE A 284 -1.09 19.20 1.06
CA ILE A 284 -2.52 19.48 1.24
C ILE A 284 -2.82 20.97 1.03
N THR A 285 -1.97 21.86 1.55
CA THR A 285 -2.20 23.32 1.44
C THR A 285 -2.05 23.77 0.00
N GLU A 286 -1.03 23.32 -0.70
CA GLU A 286 -0.79 23.68 -2.08
C GLU A 286 -1.88 23.13 -3.02
N ILE A 287 -2.38 21.92 -2.79
CA ILE A 287 -3.52 21.37 -3.56
C ILE A 287 -4.75 22.27 -3.42
N VAL A 288 -5.15 22.64 -2.20
CA VAL A 288 -6.39 23.43 -2.01
C VAL A 288 -6.26 24.89 -2.43
N THR A 289 -5.07 25.36 -2.74
CA THR A 289 -4.81 26.69 -3.31
C THR A 289 -4.49 26.65 -4.81
N SER A 290 -4.34 25.45 -5.38
CA SER A 290 -4.02 25.27 -6.79
C SER A 290 -5.16 25.76 -7.71
N TYR A 291 -4.77 26.11 -8.94
CA TYR A 291 -5.74 26.58 -9.94
C TYR A 291 -6.88 25.57 -10.21
N PRO A 292 -6.61 24.27 -10.45
CA PRO A 292 -7.68 23.30 -10.75
C PRO A 292 -8.61 23.06 -9.56
N PHE A 293 -8.16 23.26 -8.32
CA PHE A 293 -9.02 23.14 -7.14
C PHE A 293 -9.94 24.36 -6.96
N THR A 294 -9.43 25.56 -7.25
CA THR A 294 -10.15 26.83 -7.03
C THR A 294 -10.98 27.26 -8.25
N HIS A 295 -10.73 26.67 -9.42
CA HIS A 295 -11.41 27.02 -10.67
C HIS A 295 -12.00 25.79 -11.34
N ARG A 296 -13.21 25.91 -11.86
CA ARG A 296 -13.89 24.87 -12.62
C ARG A 296 -13.93 25.22 -14.10
N ARG A 297 -13.52 24.29 -14.97
CA ARG A 297 -13.74 24.43 -16.42
C ARG A 297 -15.23 24.29 -16.72
N ILE A 298 -15.82 25.31 -17.37
CA ILE A 298 -17.17 25.22 -17.91
C ILE A 298 -17.06 24.52 -19.26
N GLN A 299 -17.65 23.35 -19.39
CA GLN A 299 -17.88 22.75 -20.71
C GLN A 299 -19.03 23.50 -21.36
N GLU A 300 -18.79 24.19 -22.47
CA GLU A 300 -19.87 24.68 -23.31
C GLU A 300 -20.66 23.47 -23.83
N GLN A 301 -21.92 23.38 -23.47
CA GLN A 301 -22.84 22.44 -24.09
C GLN A 301 -22.91 22.83 -25.57
N THR A 302 -22.26 22.06 -26.44
CA THR A 302 -22.55 22.13 -27.88
C THR A 302 -24.04 21.81 -28.03
N ALA A 303 -24.84 22.85 -28.26
CA ALA A 303 -26.23 22.68 -28.61
C ALA A 303 -26.27 21.84 -29.89
N SER A 304 -26.73 20.60 -29.76
CA SER A 304 -27.07 19.77 -30.92
C SER A 304 -28.21 20.46 -31.62
N SER A 305 -27.90 21.19 -32.69
CA SER A 305 -28.90 21.68 -33.63
C SER A 305 -29.50 20.46 -34.33
N SER A 306 -30.58 19.97 -33.78
CA SER A 306 -31.51 19.12 -34.53
C SER A 306 -32.15 19.98 -35.62
N HIS A 307 -31.56 19.96 -36.81
CA HIS A 307 -32.28 20.32 -38.01
C HIS A 307 -33.06 19.09 -38.46
N GLU A 308 -34.32 19.05 -38.05
CA GLU A 308 -35.35 18.34 -38.81
C GLU A 308 -35.43 18.94 -40.22
N LYS A 309 -35.29 18.08 -41.21
CA LYS A 309 -35.99 18.20 -42.50
C LYS A 309 -36.44 16.82 -42.96
#